data_3e94e78b29768fe5be53109d5bedf107
#
_entry.id   3e94e78b29768fe5be53109d5bedf107
#
_cell.length_a   1.000
_cell.length_b   1.000
_cell.length_c   1.000
_cell.angle_alpha   90.00
_cell.angle_beta   90.00
_cell.angle_gamma   90.00
#
_symmetry.space_group_name_H-M   'P 1'
#
loop_
_entity.id
_entity.type
_entity.pdbx_description
1 polymer ?
#
loop_
_entity_poly.entity_id
_entity_poly.type
_entity_poly.pdbx_seq_one_letter_code
_entity_poly.pdbx_strand_id
1 'polypeptide(L)'
;MKKGDIFFMEKKKMKLWKKIAFTVLAAVIIIPTVGVIVNASIINEIIVSQRKTINEQNFSYTVQANSAENITTKIYYKDGTKMYVIQNNDRNMIMWKSQSTDEMINVVPTALKATISKCDEDKTANIPYLIDEQTSKTMKLSSIITSEKVNGEDCYKVNNLGLILWYSKSTGMIVKAMNGTMTTDGKETACVTEFKDWKFNELTDTDMTRPNLTGYKVTNNA
;
A
#
# COMPACT_ATOMS: atom_id res chain seq x y z
N MET A 1 -7.38 -30.92 63.54
CA MET A 1 -8.14 -30.17 62.51
C MET A 1 -9.51 -30.83 62.38
N LYS A 2 -10.59 -30.08 62.61
CA LYS A 2 -11.97 -30.62 62.53
C LYS A 2 -12.38 -30.77 61.07
N LYS A 3 -13.08 -31.87 60.73
CA LYS A 3 -13.56 -32.18 59.34
C LYS A 3 -14.30 -31.00 58.68
N GLY A 4 -14.87 -30.08 59.44
CA GLY A 4 -15.54 -28.90 58.94
C GLY A 4 -14.63 -27.83 58.32
N ASP A 5 -13.39 -27.69 58.77
CA ASP A 5 -12.45 -26.67 58.32
C ASP A 5 -11.89 -26.99 56.92
N ILE A 6 -11.72 -28.28 56.61
CA ILE A 6 -11.26 -28.76 55.32
C ILE A 6 -12.33 -28.49 54.24
N PHE A 7 -13.60 -28.75 54.56
CA PHE A 7 -14.72 -28.55 53.64
C PHE A 7 -14.98 -27.06 53.31
N PHE A 8 -14.73 -26.19 54.29
CA PHE A 8 -14.87 -24.73 54.11
C PHE A 8 -13.73 -24.15 53.28
N MET A 9 -12.50 -24.70 53.42
CA MET A 9 -11.34 -24.29 52.58
C MET A 9 -11.48 -24.75 51.14
N GLU A 10 -12.01 -25.95 50.88
CA GLU A 10 -12.28 -26.44 49.54
C GLU A 10 -13.37 -25.61 48.82
N LYS A 11 -14.46 -25.25 49.51
CA LYS A 11 -15.47 -24.38 48.93
C LYS A 11 -14.95 -22.97 48.63
N LYS A 12 -14.05 -22.43 49.44
CA LYS A 12 -13.40 -21.12 49.18
C LYS A 12 -12.45 -21.19 47.99
N LYS A 13 -11.65 -22.25 47.89
CA LYS A 13 -10.76 -22.50 46.74
C LYS A 13 -11.59 -22.67 45.42
N MET A 14 -12.67 -23.42 45.43
CA MET A 14 -13.52 -23.62 44.26
C MET A 14 -14.21 -22.33 43.82
N LYS A 15 -14.62 -21.44 44.73
CA LYS A 15 -15.15 -20.11 44.38
C LYS A 15 -14.07 -19.21 43.75
N LEU A 16 -12.83 -19.27 44.22
CA LEU A 16 -11.71 -18.52 43.67
C LEU A 16 -11.37 -18.99 42.28
N TRP A 17 -11.24 -20.30 42.05
CA TRP A 17 -10.98 -20.88 40.74
C TRP A 17 -12.07 -20.55 39.72
N LYS A 18 -13.34 -20.55 40.09
CA LYS A 18 -14.45 -20.12 39.23
C LYS A 18 -14.33 -18.65 38.83
N LYS A 19 -13.94 -17.76 39.76
CA LYS A 19 -13.69 -16.35 39.46
C LYS A 19 -12.51 -16.17 38.49
N ILE A 20 -11.40 -16.87 38.74
CA ILE A 20 -10.22 -16.82 37.89
C ILE A 20 -10.56 -17.34 36.48
N ALA A 21 -11.23 -18.51 36.37
CA ALA A 21 -11.65 -19.07 35.10
C ALA A 21 -12.58 -18.12 34.31
N PHE A 22 -13.53 -17.49 34.99
CA PHE A 22 -14.45 -16.51 34.40
C PHE A 22 -13.70 -15.25 33.93
N THR A 23 -12.75 -14.75 34.71
CA THR A 23 -11.93 -13.59 34.34
C THR A 23 -11.05 -13.90 33.13
N VAL A 24 -10.42 -15.08 33.12
CA VAL A 24 -9.60 -15.53 31.96
C VAL A 24 -10.47 -15.70 30.72
N LEU A 25 -11.64 -16.34 30.84
CA LEU A 25 -12.57 -16.53 29.74
C LEU A 25 -13.07 -15.18 29.20
N ALA A 26 -13.42 -14.25 30.09
CA ALA A 26 -13.83 -12.89 29.71
C ALA A 26 -12.69 -12.16 28.98
N ALA A 27 -11.46 -12.25 29.46
CA ALA A 27 -10.30 -11.64 28.82
C ALA A 27 -10.04 -12.23 27.42
N VAL A 28 -10.16 -13.54 27.27
CA VAL A 28 -9.98 -14.25 25.96
C VAL A 28 -11.03 -13.82 24.93
N ILE A 29 -12.23 -13.44 25.36
CA ILE A 29 -13.31 -12.99 24.45
C ILE A 29 -13.24 -11.49 24.25
N ILE A 30 -13.10 -10.70 25.30
CA ILE A 30 -13.20 -9.24 25.25
C ILE A 30 -12.02 -8.62 24.49
N ILE A 31 -10.79 -9.06 24.75
CA ILE A 31 -9.59 -8.45 24.14
C ILE A 31 -9.61 -8.55 22.61
N PRO A 32 -9.83 -9.73 21.99
CA PRO A 32 -9.93 -9.81 20.53
C PRO A 32 -11.09 -9.01 19.97
N THR A 33 -12.25 -9.00 20.65
CA THR A 33 -13.44 -8.26 20.19
C THR A 33 -13.17 -6.76 20.14
N VAL A 34 -12.55 -6.20 21.18
CA VAL A 34 -12.16 -4.78 21.24
C VAL A 34 -11.15 -4.47 20.13
N GLY A 35 -10.16 -5.36 19.92
CA GLY A 35 -9.18 -5.21 18.85
C GLY A 35 -9.84 -5.11 17.48
N VAL A 36 -10.79 -5.98 17.15
CA VAL A 36 -11.53 -5.95 15.88
C VAL A 36 -12.36 -4.66 15.73
N ILE A 37 -12.99 -4.18 16.79
CA ILE A 37 -13.79 -2.94 16.75
C ILE A 37 -12.87 -1.74 16.47
N VAL A 38 -11.72 -1.65 17.14
CA VAL A 38 -10.75 -0.57 16.94
C VAL A 38 -10.18 -0.61 15.52
N ASN A 39 -9.76 -1.78 15.04
CA ASN A 39 -9.29 -1.96 13.67
C ASN A 39 -10.36 -1.55 12.65
N ALA A 40 -11.62 -1.94 12.87
CA ALA A 40 -12.73 -1.59 11.98
C ALA A 40 -12.93 -0.07 11.90
N SER A 41 -12.81 0.65 13.02
CA SER A 41 -12.90 2.11 13.05
C SER A 41 -11.77 2.75 12.23
N ILE A 42 -10.52 2.34 12.45
CA ILE A 42 -9.35 2.90 11.77
C ILE A 42 -9.38 2.58 10.26
N ILE A 43 -9.69 1.35 9.88
CA ILE A 43 -9.79 0.97 8.46
C ILE A 43 -10.89 1.77 7.76
N ASN A 44 -12.04 2.00 8.42
CA ASN A 44 -13.09 2.85 7.86
C ASN A 44 -12.63 4.32 7.73
N GLU A 45 -11.85 4.84 8.67
CA GLU A 45 -11.28 6.18 8.59
C GLU A 45 -10.34 6.32 7.37
N ILE A 46 -9.45 5.34 7.16
CA ILE A 46 -8.58 5.31 5.97
C ILE A 46 -9.43 5.31 4.70
N ILE A 47 -10.44 4.44 4.59
CA ILE A 47 -11.32 4.36 3.41
C ILE A 47 -12.06 5.68 3.16
N VAL A 48 -12.59 6.31 4.20
CA VAL A 48 -13.26 7.61 4.07
C VAL A 48 -12.31 8.70 3.59
N SER A 49 -11.08 8.71 4.11
CA SER A 49 -10.03 9.64 3.66
C SER A 49 -9.62 9.38 2.20
N GLN A 50 -9.43 8.12 1.81
CA GLN A 50 -9.18 7.74 0.42
C GLN A 50 -10.27 8.25 -0.52
N ARG A 51 -11.54 7.99 -0.23
CA ARG A 51 -12.68 8.42 -1.05
C ARG A 51 -12.80 9.93 -1.20
N LYS A 52 -12.35 10.69 -0.20
CA LYS A 52 -12.33 12.18 -0.27
C LYS A 52 -11.18 12.72 -1.11
N THR A 53 -10.05 12.02 -1.10
CA THR A 53 -8.80 12.48 -1.72
C THR A 53 -8.68 12.05 -3.17
N ILE A 54 -9.13 10.83 -3.49
CA ILE A 54 -8.86 10.17 -4.76
C ILE A 54 -9.75 10.73 -5.87
N ASN A 55 -9.11 11.05 -7.01
CA ASN A 55 -9.73 11.02 -8.31
C ASN A 55 -9.02 9.97 -9.17
N GLU A 56 -9.70 8.87 -9.47
CA GLU A 56 -9.16 7.75 -10.24
C GLU A 56 -8.90 8.10 -11.71
N GLN A 57 -9.45 9.20 -12.21
CA GLN A 57 -9.28 9.63 -13.59
C GLN A 57 -8.15 10.63 -13.80
N ASN A 58 -7.62 11.24 -12.74
CA ASN A 58 -6.54 12.23 -12.84
C ASN A 58 -5.68 12.21 -11.56
N PHE A 59 -4.55 11.50 -11.61
CA PHE A 59 -3.62 11.43 -10.50
C PHE A 59 -2.17 11.24 -10.94
N SER A 60 -1.24 11.60 -10.06
CA SER A 60 0.17 11.24 -10.17
C SER A 60 0.78 10.94 -8.80
N TYR A 61 1.86 10.18 -8.80
CA TYR A 61 2.67 9.89 -7.62
C TYR A 61 4.06 9.39 -8.01
N THR A 62 4.96 9.38 -7.03
CA THR A 62 6.32 8.89 -7.17
C THR A 62 6.50 7.62 -6.34
N VAL A 63 7.07 6.57 -6.92
CA VAL A 63 7.45 5.33 -6.27
C VAL A 63 8.97 5.26 -6.18
N GLN A 64 9.47 4.98 -5.00
CA GLN A 64 10.89 4.71 -4.76
C GLN A 64 11.01 3.35 -4.07
N ALA A 65 11.57 2.37 -4.78
CA ALA A 65 11.87 1.07 -4.22
C ALA A 65 13.28 1.06 -3.63
N ASN A 66 13.43 0.51 -2.43
CA ASN A 66 14.75 0.23 -1.85
C ASN A 66 15.29 -1.05 -2.51
N SER A 67 15.82 -0.88 -3.73
CA SER A 67 16.54 -1.91 -4.47
C SER A 67 18.01 -1.49 -4.61
N ALA A 68 18.87 -2.43 -5.00
CA ALA A 68 20.28 -2.14 -5.24
C ALA A 68 20.52 -1.00 -6.27
N GLU A 69 19.54 -0.68 -7.08
CA GLU A 69 19.64 0.30 -8.17
C GLU A 69 18.96 1.65 -7.87
N ASN A 70 18.39 1.87 -6.69
CA ASN A 70 17.68 3.11 -6.31
C ASN A 70 16.73 3.62 -7.40
N ILE A 71 15.85 2.75 -7.87
CA ILE A 71 14.91 3.08 -8.96
C ILE A 71 13.81 4.01 -8.42
N THR A 72 13.66 5.15 -9.08
CA THR A 72 12.54 6.07 -8.88
C THR A 72 11.64 6.05 -10.09
N THR A 73 10.35 5.81 -9.87
CA THR A 73 9.34 5.82 -10.95
C THR A 73 8.29 6.87 -10.63
N LYS A 74 8.14 7.85 -11.51
CA LYS A 74 7.00 8.77 -11.49
C LYS A 74 5.88 8.20 -12.34
N ILE A 75 4.68 8.18 -11.81
CA ILE A 75 3.51 7.60 -12.45
C ILE A 75 2.48 8.71 -12.62
N TYR A 76 1.96 8.83 -13.83
CA TYR A 76 0.94 9.79 -14.21
C TYR A 76 -0.22 9.03 -14.88
N TYR A 77 -1.43 9.37 -14.52
CA TYR A 77 -2.64 8.83 -15.15
C TYR A 77 -3.68 9.92 -15.36
N LYS A 78 -4.19 10.05 -16.56
CA LYS A 78 -5.29 10.95 -16.89
C LYS A 78 -6.14 10.36 -18.01
N ASP A 79 -7.44 10.19 -17.74
CA ASP A 79 -8.46 9.84 -18.73
C ASP A 79 -8.06 8.68 -19.69
N GLY A 80 -7.56 7.58 -19.11
CA GLY A 80 -7.15 6.41 -19.89
C GLY A 80 -5.73 6.46 -20.49
N THR A 81 -4.99 7.55 -20.27
CA THR A 81 -3.58 7.64 -20.65
C THR A 81 -2.69 7.47 -19.41
N LYS A 82 -1.71 6.58 -19.51
CA LYS A 82 -0.71 6.33 -18.46
C LYS A 82 0.68 6.73 -18.96
N MET A 83 1.46 7.35 -18.07
CA MET A 83 2.87 7.59 -18.34
C MET A 83 3.70 7.20 -17.12
N TYR A 84 4.78 6.48 -17.36
CA TYR A 84 5.78 6.12 -16.37
C TYR A 84 7.10 6.77 -16.77
N VAL A 85 7.70 7.54 -15.86
CA VAL A 85 9.04 8.08 -16.01
C VAL A 85 9.94 7.36 -15.01
N ILE A 86 10.72 6.41 -15.52
CA ILE A 86 11.60 5.56 -14.73
C ILE A 86 12.99 6.17 -14.76
N GLN A 87 13.53 6.45 -13.60
CA GLN A 87 14.87 7.00 -13.40
C GLN A 87 15.68 6.06 -12.53
N ASN A 88 16.83 5.62 -13.03
CA ASN A 88 17.88 5.03 -12.23
C ASN A 88 19.20 5.77 -12.53
N ASN A 89 20.28 5.40 -11.85
CA ASN A 89 21.57 6.11 -11.92
C ASN A 89 22.08 6.31 -13.36
N ASP A 90 21.79 5.37 -14.29
CA ASP A 90 22.39 5.33 -15.63
C ASP A 90 21.36 5.38 -16.77
N ARG A 91 20.08 5.19 -16.50
CA ARG A 91 19.05 5.05 -17.54
C ARG A 91 17.77 5.78 -17.16
N ASN A 92 17.34 6.64 -18.05
CA ASN A 92 16.00 7.20 -18.03
C ASN A 92 15.16 6.49 -19.08
N MET A 93 13.98 6.04 -18.71
CA MET A 93 13.01 5.43 -19.62
C MET A 93 11.66 6.11 -19.42
N ILE A 94 10.99 6.40 -20.52
CA ILE A 94 9.61 6.87 -20.52
C ILE A 94 8.77 5.79 -21.18
N MET A 95 7.75 5.32 -20.49
CA MET A 95 6.71 4.47 -21.03
C MET A 95 5.42 5.25 -21.06
N TRP A 96 4.88 5.45 -22.25
CA TRP A 96 3.61 6.13 -22.47
C TRP A 96 2.62 5.13 -23.07
N LYS A 97 1.41 5.08 -22.52
CA LYS A 97 0.33 4.20 -22.98
C LYS A 97 -0.94 5.00 -23.14
N SER A 98 -1.68 4.81 -24.21
CA SER A 98 -2.98 5.43 -24.41
C SER A 98 -4.03 4.41 -24.84
N GLN A 99 -5.15 4.41 -24.15
CA GLN A 99 -6.28 3.57 -24.49
C GLN A 99 -7.01 4.05 -25.75
N SER A 100 -7.03 5.35 -25.98
CA SER A 100 -7.73 5.94 -27.13
C SER A 100 -7.09 5.58 -28.47
N THR A 101 -5.78 5.37 -28.49
CA THR A 101 -5.02 5.01 -29.68
C THR A 101 -4.56 3.55 -29.71
N ASP A 102 -4.79 2.80 -28.64
CA ASP A 102 -4.30 1.42 -28.43
C ASP A 102 -2.78 1.31 -28.62
N GLU A 103 -2.05 2.36 -28.26
CA GLU A 103 -0.62 2.51 -28.49
C GLU A 103 0.17 2.51 -27.20
N MET A 104 1.31 1.81 -27.21
CA MET A 104 2.33 1.89 -26.16
C MET A 104 3.66 2.34 -26.78
N ILE A 105 4.27 3.36 -26.20
CA ILE A 105 5.56 3.90 -26.60
C ILE A 105 6.55 3.79 -25.48
N ASN A 106 7.65 3.08 -25.71
CA ASN A 106 8.78 3.03 -24.80
C ASN A 106 9.91 3.87 -25.38
N VAL A 107 10.38 4.87 -24.64
CA VAL A 107 11.45 5.77 -25.04
C VAL A 107 12.64 5.59 -24.09
N VAL A 108 13.83 5.40 -24.64
CA VAL A 108 15.10 5.39 -23.90
C VAL A 108 15.93 6.59 -24.37
N PRO A 109 15.77 7.75 -23.71
CA PRO A 109 16.40 9.01 -24.17
C PRO A 109 17.92 8.92 -24.27
N THR A 110 18.57 8.26 -23.31
CA THR A 110 20.04 8.10 -23.29
C THR A 110 20.59 7.31 -24.47
N ALA A 111 19.77 6.42 -25.07
CA ALA A 111 20.15 5.62 -26.23
C ALA A 111 19.56 6.17 -27.55
N LEU A 112 18.78 7.25 -27.52
CA LEU A 112 18.00 7.79 -28.65
C LEU A 112 17.20 6.70 -29.39
N LYS A 113 16.56 5.80 -28.59
CA LYS A 113 15.75 4.69 -29.11
C LYS A 113 14.31 4.80 -28.62
N ALA A 114 13.39 4.45 -29.51
CA ALA A 114 11.97 4.30 -29.14
C ALA A 114 11.38 3.04 -29.78
N THR A 115 10.44 2.42 -29.07
CA THR A 115 9.67 1.27 -29.58
C THR A 115 8.20 1.61 -29.48
N ILE A 116 7.46 1.39 -30.54
CA ILE A 116 6.01 1.53 -30.63
C ILE A 116 5.44 0.11 -30.75
N SER A 117 4.44 -0.20 -29.90
CA SER A 117 3.73 -1.48 -29.90
C SER A 117 2.26 -1.28 -29.56
N LYS A 118 1.43 -2.30 -29.77
CA LYS A 118 0.06 -2.31 -29.29
C LYS A 118 0.01 -2.37 -27.77
N CYS A 119 -1.00 -1.74 -27.19
CA CYS A 119 -1.27 -1.77 -25.76
C CYS A 119 -2.30 -2.86 -25.47
N ASP A 120 -1.83 -4.10 -25.20
CA ASP A 120 -2.70 -5.24 -24.89
C ASP A 120 -3.13 -5.31 -23.43
N GLU A 121 -2.77 -4.33 -22.60
CA GLU A 121 -2.94 -4.41 -21.15
C GLU A 121 -4.15 -3.68 -20.59
N ASP A 122 -4.56 -4.22 -19.44
CA ASP A 122 -5.61 -3.78 -18.53
C ASP A 122 -5.76 -2.25 -18.46
N LYS A 123 -6.97 -1.82 -18.81
CA LYS A 123 -7.39 -0.43 -19.00
C LYS A 123 -7.65 0.32 -17.70
N THR A 124 -7.42 -0.31 -16.55
CA THR A 124 -7.77 0.28 -15.25
C THR A 124 -6.67 1.16 -14.68
N ALA A 125 -7.09 2.30 -14.16
CA ALA A 125 -6.26 3.09 -13.26
C ALA A 125 -5.95 2.24 -12.02
N ASN A 126 -4.68 1.89 -11.79
CA ASN A 126 -4.32 1.09 -10.64
C ASN A 126 -3.61 1.98 -9.61
N ILE A 127 -4.41 2.57 -8.71
CA ILE A 127 -3.88 3.23 -7.52
C ILE A 127 -3.48 2.12 -6.53
N PRO A 128 -2.19 2.03 -6.15
CA PRO A 128 -1.73 0.94 -5.31
C PRO A 128 -2.34 0.97 -3.92
N TYR A 129 -2.61 -0.21 -3.38
CA TYR A 129 -3.08 -0.41 -2.01
C TYR A 129 -4.36 0.35 -1.63
N LEU A 130 -5.25 0.56 -2.60
CA LEU A 130 -6.62 0.97 -2.27
C LEU A 130 -7.30 -0.12 -1.46
N ILE A 131 -8.03 0.30 -0.43
CA ILE A 131 -8.77 -0.63 0.42
C ILE A 131 -10.17 -0.82 -0.16
N ASP A 132 -10.34 -1.89 -0.93
CA ASP A 132 -11.64 -2.35 -1.41
C ASP A 132 -12.44 -3.08 -0.30
N GLU A 133 -13.64 -3.53 -0.62
CA GLU A 133 -14.52 -4.20 0.34
C GLU A 133 -13.91 -5.50 0.89
N GLN A 134 -13.28 -6.32 0.04
CA GLN A 134 -12.70 -7.60 0.43
C GLN A 134 -11.45 -7.40 1.29
N THR A 135 -10.54 -6.54 0.85
CA THR A 135 -9.34 -6.13 1.59
C THR A 135 -9.71 -5.55 2.94
N SER A 136 -10.74 -4.69 2.99
CA SER A 136 -11.27 -4.11 4.22
C SER A 136 -11.71 -5.17 5.23
N LYS A 137 -12.47 -6.18 4.80
CA LYS A 137 -12.92 -7.27 5.68
C LYS A 137 -11.73 -8.02 6.29
N THR A 138 -10.74 -8.37 5.46
CA THR A 138 -9.53 -9.07 5.91
C THR A 138 -8.73 -8.22 6.88
N MET A 139 -8.47 -6.96 6.55
CA MET A 139 -7.68 -6.05 7.39
C MET A 139 -8.32 -5.81 8.76
N LYS A 140 -9.64 -5.66 8.83
CA LYS A 140 -10.38 -5.48 10.10
C LYS A 140 -10.20 -6.66 11.05
N LEU A 141 -10.09 -7.87 10.53
CA LEU A 141 -10.02 -9.10 11.31
C LEU A 141 -8.60 -9.51 11.67
N SER A 142 -7.62 -9.31 10.77
CA SER A 142 -6.29 -9.92 10.88
C SER A 142 -5.15 -8.91 11.06
N SER A 143 -5.41 -7.60 11.04
CA SER A 143 -4.35 -6.62 11.16
C SER A 143 -4.04 -6.24 12.60
N ILE A 144 -2.77 -5.89 12.83
CA ILE A 144 -2.32 -5.12 14.00
C ILE A 144 -2.10 -3.69 13.52
N ILE A 145 -2.83 -2.73 14.08
CA ILE A 145 -2.77 -1.33 13.68
C ILE A 145 -2.16 -0.48 14.79
N THR A 146 -1.17 0.32 14.43
CA THR A 146 -0.51 1.31 15.31
C THR A 146 -0.40 2.65 14.59
N SER A 147 0.08 3.68 15.28
CA SER A 147 0.37 4.99 14.69
C SER A 147 1.88 5.22 14.68
N GLU A 148 2.40 5.77 13.57
CA GLU A 148 3.82 6.06 13.39
C GLU A 148 3.97 7.29 12.47
N LYS A 149 5.05 8.07 12.65
CA LYS A 149 5.41 9.11 11.68
C LYS A 149 6.33 8.57 10.61
N VAL A 150 6.01 8.83 9.35
CA VAL A 150 6.83 8.49 8.19
C VAL A 150 7.11 9.76 7.39
N ASN A 151 8.39 10.11 7.22
CA ASN A 151 8.79 11.34 6.51
C ASN A 151 8.12 12.61 7.04
N GLY A 152 7.82 12.68 8.35
CA GLY A 152 7.13 13.81 9.00
C GLY A 152 5.60 13.74 8.95
N GLU A 153 5.01 12.83 8.22
CA GLU A 153 3.57 12.62 8.10
C GLU A 153 3.04 11.62 9.13
N ASP A 154 1.91 11.92 9.76
CA ASP A 154 1.24 11.02 10.70
C ASP A 154 0.53 9.91 9.93
N CYS A 155 0.91 8.66 10.21
CA CYS A 155 0.40 7.49 9.50
C CYS A 155 -0.25 6.47 10.43
N TYR A 156 -1.18 5.70 9.90
CA TYR A 156 -1.58 4.41 10.42
C TYR A 156 -0.66 3.33 9.84
N LYS A 157 0.03 2.59 10.71
CA LYS A 157 0.83 1.43 10.35
C LYS A 157 -0.04 0.18 10.51
N VAL A 158 -0.36 -0.43 9.40
CA VAL A 158 -1.22 -1.63 9.32
C VAL A 158 -0.33 -2.82 8.99
N ASN A 159 -0.16 -3.73 9.95
CA ASN A 159 0.52 -5.02 9.73
C ASN A 159 -0.54 -6.09 9.49
N ASN A 160 -0.65 -6.57 8.25
CA ASN A 160 -1.56 -7.61 7.84
C ASN A 160 -0.78 -8.83 7.36
N LEU A 161 -0.63 -9.84 8.21
CA LEU A 161 0.02 -11.12 7.89
C LEU A 161 1.44 -10.96 7.29
N GLY A 162 2.21 -10.01 7.80
CA GLY A 162 3.59 -9.75 7.36
C GLY A 162 3.74 -8.67 6.28
N LEU A 163 2.67 -8.30 5.58
CA LEU A 163 2.63 -7.10 4.77
C LEU A 163 2.39 -5.88 5.68
N ILE A 164 3.32 -4.95 5.71
CA ILE A 164 3.21 -3.74 6.53
C ILE A 164 2.99 -2.55 5.62
N LEU A 165 1.90 -1.83 5.84
CA LEU A 165 1.45 -0.69 5.06
C LEU A 165 1.33 0.54 5.96
N TRP A 166 1.79 1.69 5.50
CA TRP A 166 1.63 2.96 6.19
C TRP A 166 0.70 3.86 5.37
N TYR A 167 -0.47 4.15 5.92
CA TYR A 167 -1.45 5.04 5.32
C TYR A 167 -1.42 6.40 6.00
N SER A 168 -1.34 7.47 5.22
CA SER A 168 -1.49 8.83 5.70
C SER A 168 -2.82 9.00 6.43
N LYS A 169 -2.80 9.61 7.62
CA LYS A 169 -4.05 9.91 8.35
C LYS A 169 -4.84 11.03 7.68
N SER A 170 -4.16 11.95 7.01
CA SER A 170 -4.79 13.10 6.36
C SER A 170 -5.48 12.74 5.05
N THR A 171 -4.83 11.91 4.21
CA THR A 171 -5.29 11.61 2.85
C THR A 171 -5.80 10.18 2.67
N GLY A 172 -5.44 9.27 3.58
CA GLY A 172 -5.67 7.83 3.43
C GLY A 172 -4.75 7.17 2.42
N MET A 173 -3.86 7.91 1.74
CA MET A 173 -2.98 7.35 0.72
C MET A 173 -1.84 6.56 1.34
N ILE A 174 -1.37 5.55 0.59
CA ILE A 174 -0.19 4.79 0.98
C ILE A 174 1.05 5.71 0.93
N VAL A 175 1.86 5.68 1.99
CA VAL A 175 3.12 6.42 2.10
C VAL A 175 4.30 5.45 1.99
N LYS A 176 4.12 4.24 2.53
CA LYS A 176 5.19 3.23 2.57
C LYS A 176 4.59 1.83 2.62
N ALA A 177 5.22 0.90 1.95
CA ALA A 177 4.92 -0.52 2.05
C ALA A 177 6.20 -1.32 2.34
N MET A 178 6.09 -2.36 3.14
CA MET A 178 7.17 -3.31 3.40
C MET A 178 6.63 -4.73 3.26
N ASN A 179 7.25 -5.52 2.39
CA ASN A 179 6.86 -6.90 2.11
C ASN A 179 8.09 -7.80 2.08
N GLY A 180 8.29 -8.55 3.15
CA GLY A 180 9.39 -9.51 3.25
C GLY A 180 10.78 -8.88 3.36
N THR A 181 11.80 -9.72 3.18
CA THR A 181 13.21 -9.36 3.16
C THR A 181 13.87 -9.88 1.88
N MET A 182 14.85 -9.18 1.38
CA MET A 182 15.75 -9.66 0.33
C MET A 182 17.13 -9.93 0.94
N THR A 183 17.83 -10.93 0.43
CA THR A 183 19.20 -11.22 0.83
C THR A 183 20.15 -10.79 -0.30
N THR A 184 21.00 -9.82 -0.01
CA THR A 184 22.04 -9.36 -0.92
C THR A 184 23.38 -9.48 -0.17
N ASP A 185 24.36 -10.17 -0.75
CA ASP A 185 25.69 -10.41 -0.15
C ASP A 185 25.64 -10.99 1.28
N GLY A 186 24.69 -11.89 1.54
CA GLY A 186 24.48 -12.52 2.84
C GLY A 186 23.82 -11.62 3.90
N LYS A 187 23.42 -10.41 3.54
CA LYS A 187 22.68 -9.49 4.40
C LYS A 187 21.19 -9.51 4.07
N GLU A 188 20.36 -9.75 5.08
CA GLU A 188 18.91 -9.56 4.96
C GLU A 188 18.56 -8.08 5.06
N THR A 189 17.84 -7.59 4.08
CA THR A 189 17.31 -6.22 4.03
C THR A 189 15.82 -6.25 3.75
N ALA A 190 15.04 -5.46 4.47
CA ALA A 190 13.60 -5.36 4.23
C ALA A 190 13.32 -4.78 2.83
N CYS A 191 12.39 -5.41 2.11
CA CYS A 191 11.88 -4.88 0.84
C CYS A 191 10.93 -3.72 1.15
N VAL A 192 11.39 -2.50 0.95
CA VAL A 192 10.65 -1.28 1.25
C VAL A 192 10.35 -0.53 -0.03
N THR A 193 9.10 -0.08 -0.18
CA THR A 193 8.66 0.81 -1.25
C THR A 193 8.06 2.06 -0.61
N GLU A 194 8.53 3.23 -1.00
CA GLU A 194 7.98 4.52 -0.59
C GLU A 194 7.14 5.13 -1.71
N PHE A 195 6.05 5.77 -1.33
CA PHE A 195 5.11 6.48 -2.22
C PHE A 195 5.07 7.94 -1.79
N LYS A 196 5.33 8.83 -2.74
CA LYS A 196 5.50 10.26 -2.47
C LYS A 196 4.77 11.10 -3.52
N ASP A 197 4.65 12.39 -3.24
CA ASP A 197 4.18 13.39 -4.19
C ASP A 197 2.81 13.07 -4.80
N TRP A 198 1.90 12.52 -4.00
CA TRP A 198 0.54 12.26 -4.44
C TRP A 198 -0.16 13.54 -4.85
N LYS A 199 -0.69 13.57 -6.07
CA LYS A 199 -1.45 14.67 -6.63
C LYS A 199 -2.70 14.16 -7.33
N PHE A 200 -3.79 14.87 -7.17
CA PHE A 200 -5.08 14.55 -7.79
C PHE A 200 -5.63 15.81 -8.48
N ASN A 201 -6.21 15.64 -9.67
CA ASN A 201 -6.77 16.72 -10.48
C ASN A 201 -5.78 17.80 -10.94
N GLU A 202 -4.49 17.52 -10.91
CA GLU A 202 -3.46 18.51 -11.27
C GLU A 202 -2.88 18.29 -12.68
N LEU A 203 -3.08 17.11 -13.29
CA LEU A 203 -2.54 16.83 -14.61
C LEU A 203 -3.36 17.50 -15.71
N THR A 204 -2.67 18.13 -16.62
CA THR A 204 -3.24 18.71 -17.83
C THR A 204 -3.06 17.76 -19.03
N ASP A 205 -3.72 18.06 -20.15
CA ASP A 205 -3.51 17.27 -21.39
C ASP A 205 -2.09 17.42 -21.93
N THR A 206 -1.45 18.55 -21.67
CA THR A 206 -0.05 18.78 -22.04
C THR A 206 0.90 17.83 -21.31
N ASP A 207 0.64 17.52 -20.03
CA ASP A 207 1.46 16.60 -19.23
C ASP A 207 1.39 15.16 -19.75
N MET A 208 0.29 14.81 -20.42
CA MET A 208 0.01 13.47 -20.94
C MET A 208 0.20 13.35 -22.46
N THR A 209 0.81 14.35 -23.07
CA THR A 209 1.04 14.38 -24.52
C THR A 209 1.90 13.20 -24.98
N ARG A 210 1.57 12.64 -26.12
CA ARG A 210 2.35 11.60 -26.79
C ARG A 210 3.81 12.06 -26.98
N PRO A 211 4.81 11.24 -26.62
CA PRO A 211 6.22 11.60 -26.74
C PRO A 211 6.58 12.00 -28.17
N ASN A 212 7.32 13.09 -28.33
CA ASN A 212 7.90 13.49 -29.62
C ASN A 212 9.11 12.58 -29.88
N LEU A 213 9.06 11.83 -30.98
CA LEU A 213 10.08 10.85 -31.35
C LEU A 213 11.05 11.39 -32.41
N THR A 214 11.04 12.70 -32.72
CA THR A 214 12.00 13.32 -33.66
C THR A 214 13.43 13.10 -33.17
N GLY A 215 14.30 12.57 -34.00
CA GLY A 215 15.69 12.26 -33.69
C GLY A 215 15.90 10.90 -32.99
N TYR A 216 14.85 10.13 -32.72
CA TYR A 216 14.96 8.78 -32.19
C TYR A 216 15.00 7.71 -33.30
N LYS A 217 15.78 6.65 -33.06
CA LYS A 217 15.65 5.41 -33.85
C LYS A 217 14.42 4.66 -33.42
N VAL A 218 13.37 4.68 -34.22
CA VAL A 218 12.08 4.07 -33.91
C VAL A 218 11.99 2.66 -34.45
N THR A 219 11.58 1.70 -33.61
CA THR A 219 11.18 0.34 -33.99
C THR A 219 9.67 0.21 -33.81
N ASN A 220 8.98 -0.24 -34.84
CA ASN A 220 7.55 -0.47 -34.82
C ASN A 220 7.26 -1.98 -34.75
N ASN A 221 6.63 -2.43 -33.66
CA ASN A 221 6.25 -3.82 -33.38
C ASN A 221 4.72 -3.99 -33.36
N ALA A 222 3.98 -3.08 -34.01
CA ALA A 222 2.52 -3.08 -34.07
C ALA A 222 1.98 -4.11 -35.08
#